data_4f1b3c0bbdb1d6b0b0a272ee724a8c49
#
_entry.id   4f1b3c0bbdb1d6b0b0a272ee724a8c49
#
_cell.length_a   1.000
_cell.length_b   1.000
_cell.length_c   1.000
_cell.angle_alpha   90.00
_cell.angle_beta   90.00
_cell.angle_gamma   90.00
#
_symmetry.space_group_name_H-M   'P 1'
#
loop_
_entity.id
_entity.type
_entity.pdbx_description
1 polymer ?
#
loop_
_entity_poly.entity_id
_entity_poly.type
_entity_poly.pdbx_seq_one_letter_code
_entity_poly.pdbx_strand_id
1 'polypeptide(L)'
;MKGRSVSSVLLERGSRKDGKTNVSTFSKDTIHYFGAPGVKFGRLIGDFGYRYVFYLRMCQAGGLRKLIFTLPRKHLSRKCGLEISPLTQIGEGFYIGHPYGITINVDAKLGRNVNIHKGCTVGRKTAEKERAFPR
;
A
#
# COMPACT_ATOMS: atom_id res chain seq x y z
N MET A 1 -14.73 13.21 17.57
CA MET A 1 -14.47 12.88 17.26
C MET A 1 -14.33 11.81 17.32
N LYS A 2 -14.44 11.37 17.71
CA LYS A 2 -14.39 10.37 18.01
C LYS A 2 -15.17 9.49 17.36
N GLY A 3 -15.97 9.27 17.39
CA GLY A 3 -16.81 8.25 16.92
C GLY A 3 -16.80 7.98 15.49
N ARG A 4 -16.47 8.84 14.69
CA ARG A 4 -16.67 8.62 13.42
C ARG A 4 -15.78 7.72 12.82
N SER A 5 -14.81 7.40 13.35
CA SER A 5 -13.82 6.77 12.65
C SER A 5 -14.15 5.43 12.08
N VAL A 6 -14.69 4.52 12.82
CA VAL A 6 -14.89 3.17 12.33
C VAL A 6 -15.89 3.10 11.20
N SER A 7 -17.03 3.71 11.37
CA SER A 7 -18.02 3.63 10.35
C SER A 7 -17.61 4.38 9.09
N SER A 8 -16.97 5.52 9.24
CA SER A 8 -16.55 6.22 8.05
C SER A 8 -15.45 5.45 7.32
N VAL A 9 -14.59 4.76 8.02
CA VAL A 9 -13.59 3.94 7.37
C VAL A 9 -14.24 2.80 6.60
N LEU A 10 -15.23 2.16 7.18
CA LEU A 10 -15.94 1.10 6.49
C LEU A 10 -16.67 1.62 5.27
N LEU A 11 -17.27 2.78 5.37
CA LEU A 11 -17.94 3.36 4.23
C LEU A 11 -16.97 3.68 3.11
N GLU A 12 -15.81 4.21 3.47
CA GLU A 12 -14.82 4.50 2.48
C GLU A 12 -14.32 3.25 1.79
N ARG A 13 -14.16 2.18 2.56
CA ARG A 13 -13.77 0.94 1.93
C ARG A 13 -14.82 0.45 0.97
N GLY A 14 -16.05 0.56 1.35
CA GLY A 14 -17.12 0.08 0.49
C GLY A 14 -17.21 0.81 -0.81
N SER A 15 -16.86 2.07 -0.81
CA SER A 15 -17.01 2.82 -2.03
C SER A 15 -15.83 2.69 -2.96
N ARG A 16 -14.77 1.99 -2.54
CA ARG A 16 -13.66 1.89 -3.42
C ARG A 16 -13.59 0.60 -4.10
N LYS A 17 -14.57 0.16 -4.78
CA LYS A 17 -14.54 -1.15 -5.37
C LYS A 17 -14.29 -1.17 -6.85
N ASP A 18 -14.37 -0.05 -7.52
CA ASP A 18 -14.20 -0.10 -8.94
C ASP A 18 -12.75 -0.12 -9.31
N GLY A 19 -12.43 -0.94 -10.24
CA GLY A 19 -11.08 -1.07 -10.71
C GLY A 19 -10.50 0.21 -11.29
N LYS A 20 -11.38 1.08 -11.74
CA LYS A 20 -10.92 2.34 -12.29
C LYS A 20 -10.24 3.20 -11.23
N THR A 21 -10.78 3.20 -10.03
CA THR A 21 -10.23 3.98 -8.96
C THR A 21 -8.79 3.59 -8.68
N ASN A 22 -8.53 2.29 -8.71
CA ASN A 22 -7.19 1.82 -8.36
C ASN A 22 -6.18 2.04 -9.47
N VAL A 23 -6.61 1.96 -10.70
CA VAL A 23 -5.74 2.27 -11.83
C VAL A 23 -5.41 3.76 -11.81
N SER A 24 -6.40 4.60 -11.53
CA SER A 24 -6.18 6.02 -11.40
C SER A 24 -5.23 6.33 -10.25
N THR A 25 -5.38 5.62 -9.14
CA THR A 25 -4.50 5.79 -7.99
C THR A 25 -3.08 5.42 -8.34
N PHE A 26 -2.88 4.33 -9.09
CA PHE A 26 -1.54 3.95 -9.48
C PHE A 26 -0.93 4.97 -10.44
N SER A 27 -1.75 5.59 -11.28
CA SER A 27 -1.25 6.65 -12.15
C SER A 27 -0.69 7.81 -11.32
N LYS A 28 -1.32 8.10 -10.18
CA LYS A 28 -0.81 9.14 -9.29
C LYS A 28 0.42 8.68 -8.52
N ASP A 29 0.51 7.40 -8.20
CA ASP A 29 1.75 6.86 -7.67
C ASP A 29 2.88 7.07 -8.69
N THR A 30 2.60 6.87 -9.97
CA THR A 30 3.59 7.04 -11.00
C THR A 30 4.07 8.49 -11.09
N ILE A 31 3.18 9.43 -10.88
CA ILE A 31 3.58 10.84 -10.84
C ILE A 31 4.61 11.05 -9.73
N HIS A 32 4.37 10.44 -8.58
CA HIS A 32 5.30 10.60 -7.46
C HIS A 32 6.65 9.95 -7.76
N TYR A 33 6.65 8.84 -8.50
CA TYR A 33 7.90 8.18 -8.85
C TYR A 33 8.67 8.91 -9.94
N PHE A 34 8.00 9.36 -10.97
CA PHE A 34 8.67 9.79 -12.20
C PHE A 34 8.22 11.18 -12.69
N GLY A 35 7.34 11.83 -11.98
CA GLY A 35 6.90 13.16 -12.38
C GLY A 35 5.88 13.21 -13.50
N ALA A 36 5.45 12.07 -14.02
CA ALA A 36 4.47 12.04 -15.11
C ALA A 36 3.49 10.89 -14.89
N PRO A 37 2.23 11.06 -15.27
CA PRO A 37 1.23 10.03 -15.04
C PRO A 37 1.35 8.86 -16.03
N GLY A 38 0.58 7.84 -15.77
CA GLY A 38 0.53 6.67 -16.64
C GLY A 38 1.46 5.58 -16.17
N VAL A 39 1.29 4.39 -16.74
CA VAL A 39 2.09 3.24 -16.34
C VAL A 39 3.38 3.23 -17.16
N LYS A 40 4.50 3.15 -16.48
CA LYS A 40 5.80 3.09 -17.15
C LYS A 40 6.25 1.64 -17.21
N PHE A 41 5.87 0.95 -18.26
CA PHE A 41 6.11 -0.49 -18.35
C PHE A 41 7.59 -0.87 -18.27
N GLY A 42 8.44 -0.08 -18.88
CA GLY A 42 9.88 -0.35 -18.80
C GLY A 42 10.39 -0.29 -17.37
N ARG A 43 9.85 0.61 -16.57
CA ARG A 43 10.25 0.73 -15.17
C ARG A 43 9.71 -0.39 -14.31
N LEU A 44 8.60 -1.00 -14.71
CA LEU A 44 8.07 -2.14 -13.96
C LEU A 44 9.07 -3.29 -13.94
N ILE A 45 9.91 -3.40 -14.95
CA ILE A 45 10.90 -4.47 -15.00
C ILE A 45 12.09 -4.13 -14.14
N GLY A 46 12.56 -2.90 -14.18
CA GLY A 46 13.82 -2.54 -13.52
C GLY A 46 13.67 -2.03 -12.10
N ASP A 47 12.50 -1.56 -11.72
CA ASP A 47 12.31 -0.95 -10.41
C ASP A 47 11.40 -1.83 -9.56
N PHE A 48 11.98 -2.54 -8.60
CA PHE A 48 11.21 -3.46 -7.76
C PHE A 48 10.18 -2.73 -6.90
N GLY A 49 10.50 -1.55 -6.41
CA GLY A 49 9.55 -0.78 -5.60
C GLY A 49 8.32 -0.37 -6.41
N TYR A 50 8.57 0.15 -7.61
CA TYR A 50 7.49 0.55 -8.50
C TYR A 50 6.65 -0.66 -8.91
N ARG A 51 7.30 -1.78 -9.22
CA ARG A 51 6.59 -3.01 -9.58
C ARG A 51 5.74 -3.50 -8.42
N TYR A 52 6.27 -3.44 -7.20
CA TYR A 52 5.50 -3.88 -6.03
C TYR A 52 4.28 -3.00 -5.81
N VAL A 53 4.42 -1.70 -5.97
CA VAL A 53 3.28 -0.79 -5.82
C VAL A 53 2.22 -1.10 -6.89
N PHE A 54 2.66 -1.40 -8.10
CA PHE A 54 1.72 -1.79 -9.15
C PHE A 54 0.94 -3.04 -8.76
N TYR A 55 1.64 -4.09 -8.31
CA TYR A 55 0.96 -5.32 -7.89
C TYR A 55 0.03 -5.06 -6.72
N LEU A 56 0.45 -4.24 -5.78
CA LEU A 56 -0.34 -3.91 -4.62
C LEU A 56 -1.65 -3.21 -5.03
N ARG A 57 -1.55 -2.24 -5.92
CA ARG A 57 -2.75 -1.54 -6.38
C ARG A 57 -3.68 -2.45 -7.17
N MET A 58 -3.12 -3.35 -7.95
CA MET A 58 -3.96 -4.30 -8.68
C MET A 58 -4.66 -5.25 -7.71
N CYS A 59 -3.99 -5.67 -6.65
CA CYS A 59 -4.65 -6.49 -5.63
C CYS A 59 -5.73 -5.70 -4.89
N GLN A 60 -5.52 -4.41 -4.68
CA GLN A 60 -6.52 -3.57 -4.04
C GLN A 60 -7.76 -3.39 -4.91
N ALA A 61 -7.59 -3.50 -6.21
CA ALA A 61 -8.72 -3.38 -7.14
C ALA A 61 -9.73 -4.52 -6.97
N GLY A 62 -9.28 -5.67 -6.48
CA GLY A 62 -10.17 -6.80 -6.27
C GLY A 62 -10.50 -7.54 -7.55
N GLY A 63 -11.43 -8.50 -7.43
CA GLY A 63 -11.88 -9.24 -8.59
C GLY A 63 -10.77 -10.01 -9.28
N LEU A 64 -10.84 -10.08 -10.60
CA LEU A 64 -9.87 -10.83 -11.38
C LEU A 64 -8.47 -10.27 -11.24
N ARG A 65 -8.34 -8.97 -11.11
CA ARG A 65 -7.02 -8.34 -10.95
C ARG A 65 -6.35 -8.84 -9.68
N LYS A 66 -7.10 -8.90 -8.59
CA LYS A 66 -6.55 -9.42 -7.34
C LYS A 66 -6.08 -10.85 -7.53
N LEU A 67 -6.87 -11.66 -8.21
CA LEU A 67 -6.52 -13.05 -8.43
C LEU A 67 -5.24 -13.18 -9.24
N ILE A 68 -5.11 -12.40 -10.29
CA ILE A 68 -3.96 -12.49 -11.18
C ILE A 68 -2.68 -11.99 -10.49
N PHE A 69 -2.79 -10.91 -9.74
CA PHE A 69 -1.60 -10.24 -9.21
C PHE A 69 -1.21 -10.66 -7.79
N THR A 70 -1.99 -11.55 -7.16
CA THR A 70 -1.67 -11.99 -5.81
C THR A 70 -0.37 -12.79 -5.77
N LEU A 71 -0.19 -13.73 -6.68
CA LEU A 71 1.02 -14.55 -6.68
C LEU A 71 2.28 -13.76 -6.99
N PRO A 72 2.30 -12.95 -8.05
CA PRO A 72 3.48 -12.12 -8.29
C PRO A 72 3.80 -11.19 -7.14
N ARG A 73 2.78 -10.61 -6.51
CA ARG A 73 2.99 -9.74 -5.37
C ARG A 73 3.63 -10.51 -4.21
N LYS A 74 3.10 -11.70 -3.92
CA LYS A 74 3.64 -12.50 -2.84
C LYS A 74 5.06 -12.95 -3.14
N HIS A 75 5.34 -13.27 -4.37
CA HIS A 75 6.70 -13.64 -4.75
C HIS A 75 7.67 -12.49 -4.47
N LEU A 76 7.30 -11.30 -4.89
CA LEU A 76 8.15 -10.14 -4.68
C LEU A 76 8.22 -9.77 -3.20
N SER A 77 7.14 -9.98 -2.45
CA SER A 77 7.13 -9.82 -1.00
C SER A 77 8.21 -10.66 -0.35
N ARG A 78 8.27 -11.94 -0.70
CA ARG A 78 9.25 -12.82 -0.10
C ARG A 78 10.66 -12.48 -0.54
N LYS A 79 10.81 -12.13 -1.80
CA LYS A 79 12.13 -11.83 -2.33
C LYS A 79 12.73 -10.60 -1.66
N CYS A 80 11.93 -9.60 -1.40
CA CYS A 80 12.41 -8.33 -0.87
C CYS A 80 12.06 -8.10 0.61
N GLY A 81 11.35 -9.03 1.24
CA GLY A 81 10.95 -8.86 2.63
C GLY A 81 9.93 -7.77 2.82
N LEU A 82 8.96 -7.68 1.91
CA LEU A 82 7.93 -6.65 1.99
C LEU A 82 6.65 -7.25 2.54
N GLU A 83 6.16 -6.69 3.64
CA GLU A 83 4.92 -7.15 4.26
C GLU A 83 3.93 -6.01 4.27
N ILE A 84 3.23 -5.84 3.17
CA ILE A 84 2.22 -4.80 3.02
C ILE A 84 0.95 -5.47 2.52
N SER A 85 -0.09 -5.43 3.32
CA SER A 85 -1.36 -6.04 2.93
C SER A 85 -2.12 -5.16 1.95
N PRO A 86 -2.77 -5.75 0.95
CA PRO A 86 -3.65 -4.97 0.08
C PRO A 86 -4.82 -4.34 0.83
N LEU A 87 -5.11 -4.82 2.04
CA LEU A 87 -6.19 -4.24 2.84
C LEU A 87 -5.75 -2.98 3.58
N THR A 88 -4.47 -2.68 3.61
CA THR A 88 -3.98 -1.46 4.23
C THR A 88 -4.45 -0.25 3.44
N GLN A 89 -4.88 0.78 4.15
CA GLN A 89 -5.33 2.01 3.51
C GLN A 89 -4.13 2.87 3.18
N ILE A 90 -3.88 3.05 1.90
CA ILE A 90 -2.73 3.82 1.44
C ILE A 90 -3.22 4.85 0.44
N GLY A 91 -2.97 6.11 0.72
CA GLY A 91 -3.36 7.19 -0.16
C GLY A 91 -2.59 7.19 -1.47
N GLU A 92 -2.97 8.07 -2.36
CA GLU A 92 -2.33 8.16 -3.66
C GLU A 92 -0.94 8.77 -3.55
N GLY A 93 -0.08 8.48 -4.52
CA GLY A 93 1.28 8.98 -4.51
C GLY A 93 2.20 8.19 -3.61
N PHE A 94 1.94 6.91 -3.43
CA PHE A 94 2.75 6.05 -2.58
C PHE A 94 4.05 5.68 -3.28
N TYR A 95 5.15 5.84 -2.56
CA TYR A 95 6.49 5.63 -3.12
C TYR A 95 7.30 4.72 -2.22
N ILE A 96 7.89 3.70 -2.79
CA ILE A 96 8.84 2.82 -2.08
C ILE A 96 10.20 3.03 -2.72
N GLY A 97 11.12 3.61 -1.95
CA GLY A 97 12.44 3.94 -2.49
C GLY A 97 13.35 2.73 -2.63
N HIS A 98 13.61 2.06 -1.55
CA HIS A 98 14.43 0.86 -1.54
C HIS A 98 13.59 -0.26 -0.96
N PRO A 99 13.08 -1.16 -1.81
CA PRO A 99 12.04 -2.11 -1.39
C PRO A 99 12.59 -3.34 -0.67
N TYR A 100 13.20 -3.12 0.48
CA TYR A 100 13.76 -4.22 1.25
C TYR A 100 13.43 -4.07 2.72
N GLY A 101 12.87 -5.14 3.30
CA GLY A 101 12.62 -5.18 4.73
C GLY A 101 11.60 -4.16 5.22
N ILE A 102 10.49 -4.00 4.53
CA ILE A 102 9.46 -3.04 4.88
C ILE A 102 8.24 -3.79 5.39
N THR A 103 7.75 -3.39 6.55
CA THR A 103 6.56 -3.99 7.15
C THR A 103 5.56 -2.89 7.49
N ILE A 104 4.35 -3.02 7.00
CA ILE A 104 3.28 -2.08 7.28
C ILE A 104 2.09 -2.85 7.82
N ASN A 105 1.68 -2.51 9.04
CA ASN A 105 0.54 -3.16 9.68
C ASN A 105 -0.72 -2.91 8.88
N VAL A 106 -1.59 -3.94 8.82
CA VAL A 106 -2.81 -3.85 8.03
C VAL A 106 -3.74 -2.75 8.52
N ASP A 107 -3.68 -2.43 9.81
CA ASP A 107 -4.55 -1.40 10.36
C ASP A 107 -3.97 0.01 10.26
N ALA A 108 -2.77 0.13 9.72
CA ALA A 108 -2.17 1.44 9.53
C ALA A 108 -2.90 2.19 8.43
N LYS A 109 -2.85 3.51 8.50
CA LYS A 109 -3.44 4.37 7.48
C LYS A 109 -2.37 5.33 7.01
N LEU A 110 -2.02 5.21 5.76
CA LEU A 110 -1.02 6.08 5.15
C LEU A 110 -1.72 7.15 4.32
N GLY A 111 -1.31 8.37 4.48
CA GLY A 111 -1.88 9.48 3.73
C GLY A 111 -1.39 9.51 2.29
N ARG A 112 -1.46 10.70 1.68
CA ARG A 112 -1.02 10.87 0.31
C ARG A 112 0.45 11.21 0.27
N ASN A 113 1.10 10.83 -0.83
CA ASN A 113 2.49 11.18 -1.11
C ASN A 113 3.45 10.73 -0.02
N VAL A 114 3.24 9.50 0.49
CA VAL A 114 4.10 8.94 1.53
C VAL A 114 5.27 8.22 0.87
N ASN A 115 6.46 8.51 1.37
CA ASN A 115 7.69 7.84 0.93
C ASN A 115 8.13 6.85 1.98
N ILE A 116 8.38 5.62 1.57
CA ILE A 116 8.86 4.58 2.46
C ILE A 116 10.17 4.06 1.91
N HIS A 117 11.12 3.83 2.80
CA HIS A 117 12.42 3.32 2.40
C HIS A 117 12.73 2.04 3.17
N LYS A 118 13.81 1.38 2.79
CA LYS A 118 14.18 0.09 3.36
C LYS A 118 14.24 0.13 4.89
N GLY A 119 13.87 -0.98 5.49
CA GLY A 119 13.93 -1.10 6.94
C GLY A 119 12.84 -0.39 7.70
N CYS A 120 11.86 0.16 7.00
CA CYS A 120 10.80 0.90 7.66
C CYS A 120 9.73 -0.04 8.20
N THR A 121 9.29 0.19 9.42
CA THR A 121 8.22 -0.58 10.03
C THR A 121 7.15 0.38 10.50
N VAL A 122 5.94 0.22 9.97
CA VAL A 122 4.79 1.01 10.39
C VAL A 122 3.89 0.11 11.21
N GLY A 123 3.92 0.29 12.52
CA GLY A 123 3.16 -0.54 13.42
C GLY A 123 1.80 0.04 13.72
N ARG A 124 1.09 -0.66 14.58
CA ARG A 124 -0.19 -0.22 15.08
C ARG A 124 0.00 0.38 16.46
N LYS A 125 -0.59 1.53 16.66
CA LYS A 125 -0.50 2.14 17.97
C LYS A 125 -1.41 1.40 18.93
N THR A 126 -0.83 0.95 20.03
CA THR A 126 -1.58 0.20 21.02
C THR A 126 -1.36 0.85 22.38
N ALA A 127 -1.94 2.01 22.57
CA ALA A 127 -1.68 2.81 23.76
C ALA A 127 -1.97 2.07 25.05
N GLU A 128 -3.02 1.27 25.05
CA GLU A 128 -3.36 0.57 26.27
C GLU A 128 -2.34 -0.48 26.63
N LYS A 129 -1.80 -1.14 25.63
CA LYS A 129 -0.79 -2.14 25.91
C LYS A 129 0.47 -1.52 26.46
N GLU A 130 0.77 -0.35 26.00
CA GLU A 130 1.95 0.30 26.52
C GLU A 130 1.84 0.55 28.01
N ARG A 131 0.64 0.87 28.46
CA ARG A 131 0.43 1.07 29.89
C ARG A 131 0.39 -0.22 30.67
N ALA A 132 0.13 -1.31 30.00
CA ALA A 132 0.02 -2.58 30.66
C ALA A 132 1.37 -3.19 31.02
N PHE A 133 2.46 -2.66 30.51
CA PHE A 133 3.76 -3.20 30.79
C PHE A 133 4.48 -2.31 31.78
N PRO A 134 4.52 -2.73 33.04
CA PRO A 134 5.21 -1.92 34.03
C PRO A 134 6.71 -2.03 33.81
N ARG A 135 7.43 -1.11 34.34
CA ARG A 135 8.86 -1.10 34.15
C ARG A 135 9.57 -1.93 35.18
#